data_da88c91aa5c5c8965960be3e46c53133
#
_entry.id   da88c91aa5c5c8965960be3e46c53133
#
_cell.length_a   1.000
_cell.length_b   1.000
_cell.length_c   1.000
_cell.angle_alpha   90.00
_cell.angle_beta   90.00
_cell.angle_gamma   90.00
#
_symmetry.space_group_name_H-M   'P 1'
#
loop_
_entity.id
_entity.type
_entity.pdbx_description
1 polymer ?
#
loop_
_entity_poly.entity_id
_entity_poly.type
_entity_poly.pdbx_seq_one_letter_code
_entity_poly.pdbx_strand_id
1 'polypeptide(L)'
;MMGTTRFIERFATKTMITALVWAAFNVTDFAFALDTVNLHISAGISPNALLYRFTKEKGFYREEGIDLLMIQAGMLPGIQGLVGGSFQFSQILGQGAGAILRGLPLKILMVFDTRPLNWLYAAKHIKTLQDLKGGKQIAVSSFGAAIDQMTRELLPKHGIDPQKDVVLRAIEPTPNRLAALMTGAVDATVFNQSDRLIAKKNGFNELLFYGDDLEFVTAGAVTAEKTLAQNPDMVRRFLRATLRGFLWLKASEKEVVPRFAAAMKITDSEAADVYKSALKVMSSDGTIPRSLQEKMIAFQRRALKIEREVAPEQVYDFAMIRALNDELRRPK
;
A
#
# COMPACT_ATOMS: atom_id res chain seq x y z
N MET A 1 75.91 45.85 4.40
CA MET A 1 74.83 45.65 3.46
C MET A 1 74.56 44.16 3.22
N MET A 2 74.08 43.45 4.19
CA MET A 2 73.68 42.04 4.06
C MET A 2 72.65 41.72 5.16
N GLY A 3 71.37 41.92 4.92
CA GLY A 3 70.43 41.66 5.96
C GLY A 3 68.93 41.75 5.57
N THR A 4 68.59 42.18 4.36
CA THR A 4 67.22 42.49 3.97
C THR A 4 66.57 41.42 3.06
N THR A 5 67.36 40.53 2.43
CA THR A 5 66.82 39.57 1.43
C THR A 5 66.22 38.26 2.04
N ARG A 6 66.64 37.92 3.27
CA ARG A 6 66.14 36.66 3.93
C ARG A 6 64.81 36.83 4.66
N PHE A 7 64.29 38.03 4.83
CA PHE A 7 63.03 38.25 5.57
C PHE A 7 61.79 38.18 4.65
N ILE A 8 61.95 38.44 3.37
CA ILE A 8 60.85 38.44 2.40
C ILE A 8 60.50 37.04 1.95
N GLU A 9 61.45 36.10 1.83
CA GLU A 9 61.14 34.72 1.42
C GLU A 9 60.44 33.89 2.50
N ARG A 10 60.57 34.22 3.78
CA ARG A 10 59.85 33.51 4.86
C ARG A 10 58.38 33.95 5.02
N PHE A 11 58.02 35.17 4.54
CA PHE A 11 56.64 35.63 4.58
C PHE A 11 55.83 35.10 3.40
N ALA A 12 56.40 34.98 2.21
CA ALA A 12 55.73 34.47 1.02
C ALA A 12 55.34 33.01 1.16
N THR A 13 56.21 32.17 1.77
CA THR A 13 55.95 30.73 1.94
C THR A 13 54.90 30.41 3.01
N LYS A 14 54.78 31.23 4.06
CA LYS A 14 53.74 31.06 5.08
C LYS A 14 52.33 31.46 4.59
N THR A 15 52.26 32.51 3.76
CA THR A 15 50.97 33.01 3.21
C THR A 15 50.41 32.05 2.16
N MET A 16 51.27 31.37 1.38
CA MET A 16 50.83 30.40 0.38
C MET A 16 50.30 29.08 1.00
N ILE A 17 50.91 28.62 2.11
CA ILE A 17 50.45 27.42 2.81
C ILE A 17 49.10 27.68 3.51
N THR A 18 48.88 28.87 4.05
CA THR A 18 47.58 29.24 4.70
C THR A 18 46.48 29.37 3.68
N ALA A 19 46.74 29.85 2.46
CA ALA A 19 45.73 29.95 1.38
C ALA A 19 45.37 28.54 0.82
N LEU A 20 46.28 27.58 0.76
CA LEU A 20 46.00 26.22 0.30
C LEU A 20 45.18 25.41 1.34
N VAL A 21 45.39 25.65 2.63
CA VAL A 21 44.59 25.00 3.69
C VAL A 21 43.18 25.57 3.77
N TRP A 22 42.97 26.84 3.42
CA TRP A 22 41.62 27.45 3.37
C TRP A 22 40.80 27.01 2.14
N ALA A 23 41.44 26.66 1.03
CA ALA A 23 40.78 26.14 -0.17
C ALA A 23 40.30 24.67 -0.02
N ALA A 24 40.91 23.90 0.91
CA ALA A 24 40.55 22.51 1.15
C ALA A 24 39.31 22.32 2.08
N PHE A 25 38.83 23.39 2.74
CA PHE A 25 37.69 23.35 3.68
C PHE A 25 36.37 23.88 3.13
N ASN A 26 36.35 24.29 1.86
CA ASN A 26 35.10 24.67 1.20
C ASN A 26 34.59 23.57 0.24
N VAL A 27 34.65 22.29 0.65
CA VAL A 27 33.69 21.34 0.17
C VAL A 27 32.40 21.64 0.94
N THR A 28 31.65 22.62 0.46
CA THR A 28 30.25 22.75 0.80
C THR A 28 29.61 21.42 0.40
N ASP A 29 29.33 20.58 1.39
CA ASP A 29 28.27 19.60 1.23
C ASP A 29 27.05 20.37 0.74
N PHE A 30 26.83 20.34 -0.56
CA PHE A 30 25.52 20.66 -1.11
C PHE A 30 24.60 19.57 -0.57
N ALA A 31 24.11 19.78 0.66
CA ALA A 31 22.96 19.07 1.15
C ALA A 31 21.82 19.46 0.21
N PHE A 32 21.63 18.66 -0.84
CA PHE A 32 20.44 18.80 -1.68
C PHE A 32 19.25 18.74 -0.72
N ALA A 33 18.51 19.86 -0.64
CA ALA A 33 17.29 19.89 0.14
C ALA A 33 16.38 18.77 -0.38
N LEU A 34 15.96 17.89 0.53
CA LEU A 34 15.08 16.79 0.16
C LEU A 34 13.70 17.37 -0.20
N ASP A 35 13.10 16.87 -1.27
CA ASP A 35 11.72 17.20 -1.59
C ASP A 35 10.78 16.57 -0.55
N THR A 36 10.02 17.38 0.16
CA THR A 36 8.99 16.88 1.07
C THR A 36 7.81 16.34 0.27
N VAL A 37 7.52 15.05 0.47
CA VAL A 37 6.41 14.35 -0.17
C VAL A 37 5.44 13.85 0.88
N ASN A 38 4.20 14.35 0.85
CA ASN A 38 3.12 13.93 1.74
C ASN A 38 2.37 12.75 1.14
N LEU A 39 2.42 11.60 1.81
CA LEU A 39 1.69 10.39 1.47
C LEU A 39 0.50 10.20 2.41
N HIS A 40 -0.70 10.21 1.86
CA HIS A 40 -1.90 9.81 2.59
C HIS A 40 -1.94 8.29 2.78
N ILE A 41 -2.11 7.86 4.03
CA ILE A 41 -2.32 6.46 4.41
C ILE A 41 -3.62 6.33 5.20
N SER A 42 -4.29 5.18 5.08
CA SER A 42 -5.45 4.85 5.91
C SER A 42 -5.06 4.60 7.37
N ALA A 43 -6.02 4.69 8.26
CA ALA A 43 -5.83 4.29 9.65
C ALA A 43 -5.61 2.77 9.76
N GLY A 44 -4.82 2.38 10.74
CA GLY A 44 -4.52 0.98 11.05
C GLY A 44 -3.18 0.49 10.48
N ILE A 45 -2.79 -0.70 10.94
CA ILE A 45 -1.56 -1.36 10.54
C ILE A 45 -1.92 -2.44 9.53
N SER A 46 -1.42 -2.31 8.30
CA SER A 46 -1.57 -3.30 7.23
C SER A 46 -0.23 -3.56 6.56
N PRO A 47 -0.01 -4.72 5.94
CA PRO A 47 1.22 -4.99 5.18
C PRO A 47 1.51 -3.92 4.12
N ASN A 48 0.48 -3.37 3.49
CA ASN A 48 0.61 -2.33 2.47
C ASN A 48 1.04 -0.96 3.05
N ALA A 49 0.56 -0.58 4.24
CA ALA A 49 1.02 0.63 4.93
C ALA A 49 2.46 0.43 5.44
N LEU A 50 2.78 -0.77 5.93
CA LEU A 50 4.12 -1.13 6.37
C LEU A 50 5.13 -1.17 5.23
N LEU A 51 4.74 -1.48 3.99
CA LEU A 51 5.62 -1.37 2.84
C LEU A 51 6.21 0.04 2.69
N TYR A 52 5.38 1.07 2.71
CA TYR A 52 5.85 2.46 2.63
C TYR A 52 6.77 2.83 3.80
N ARG A 53 6.39 2.42 5.01
CA ARG A 53 7.17 2.65 6.22
C ARG A 53 8.54 1.99 6.12
N PHE A 54 8.61 0.71 5.78
CA PHE A 54 9.87 -0.03 5.68
C PHE A 54 10.75 0.48 4.53
N THR A 55 10.14 0.89 3.41
CA THR A 55 10.85 1.57 2.32
C THR A 55 11.52 2.86 2.79
N LYS A 56 10.81 3.65 3.63
CA LYS A 56 11.38 4.85 4.26
C LYS A 56 12.52 4.51 5.22
N GLU A 57 12.33 3.52 6.10
CA GLU A 57 13.32 3.07 7.09
C GLU A 57 14.58 2.49 6.43
N LYS A 58 14.45 1.85 5.25
CA LYS A 58 15.59 1.39 4.43
C LYS A 58 16.35 2.52 3.75
N GLY A 59 15.83 3.74 3.79
CA GLY A 59 16.48 4.90 3.20
C GLY A 59 16.20 5.10 1.70
N PHE A 60 15.41 4.24 1.03
CA PHE A 60 15.21 4.32 -0.42
C PHE A 60 14.63 5.65 -0.89
N TYR A 61 13.73 6.28 -0.12
CA TYR A 61 13.24 7.63 -0.45
C TYR A 61 14.32 8.69 -0.32
N ARG A 62 15.15 8.62 0.74
CA ARG A 62 16.24 9.58 0.94
C ARG A 62 17.30 9.49 -0.16
N GLU A 63 17.61 8.28 -0.63
CA GLU A 63 18.52 8.05 -1.77
C GLU A 63 17.99 8.68 -3.07
N GLU A 64 16.65 8.82 -3.19
CA GLU A 64 15.98 9.51 -4.30
C GLU A 64 15.72 11.00 -4.01
N GLY A 65 16.35 11.58 -2.98
CA GLY A 65 16.18 12.99 -2.63
C GLY A 65 14.79 13.34 -2.07
N ILE A 66 14.08 12.38 -1.45
CA ILE A 66 12.72 12.56 -0.92
C ILE A 66 12.72 12.41 0.61
N ASP A 67 12.14 13.39 1.31
CA ASP A 67 11.65 13.23 2.68
C ASP A 67 10.17 12.88 2.66
N LEU A 68 9.86 11.59 2.85
CA LEU A 68 8.50 11.09 2.84
C LEU A 68 7.80 11.32 4.18
N LEU A 69 6.72 12.08 4.20
CA LEU A 69 5.83 12.24 5.34
C LEU A 69 4.59 11.37 5.15
N MET A 70 4.41 10.38 6.02
CA MET A 70 3.25 9.49 6.03
C MET A 70 2.19 10.05 6.97
N ILE A 71 1.05 10.48 6.40
CA ILE A 71 0.01 11.19 7.14
C ILE A 71 -1.27 10.35 7.14
N GLN A 72 -1.71 9.97 8.32
CA GLN A 72 -2.98 9.26 8.50
C GLN A 72 -4.16 10.23 8.39
N ALA A 73 -5.09 9.93 7.51
CA ALA A 73 -6.34 10.66 7.40
C ALA A 73 -7.49 9.72 6.99
N GLY A 74 -8.71 10.20 7.16
CA GLY A 74 -9.88 9.50 6.64
C GLY A 74 -9.94 9.53 5.10
N MET A 75 -10.84 8.74 4.54
CA MET A 75 -11.00 8.61 3.08
C MET A 75 -11.27 9.94 2.38
N LEU A 76 -12.27 10.68 2.85
CA LEU A 76 -12.67 11.95 2.20
C LEU A 76 -11.59 13.02 2.29
N PRO A 77 -10.96 13.30 3.46
CA PRO A 77 -9.80 14.18 3.55
C PRO A 77 -8.64 13.74 2.66
N GLY A 78 -8.41 12.42 2.52
CA GLY A 78 -7.37 11.89 1.64
C GLY A 78 -7.59 12.24 0.16
N ILE A 79 -8.80 12.08 -0.35
CA ILE A 79 -9.14 12.44 -1.74
C ILE A 79 -9.11 13.95 -1.93
N GLN A 80 -9.66 14.71 -0.99
CA GLN A 80 -9.61 16.19 -1.04
C GLN A 80 -8.18 16.71 -1.02
N GLY A 81 -7.33 16.12 -0.19
CA GLY A 81 -5.91 16.45 -0.10
C GLY A 81 -5.12 16.15 -1.39
N LEU A 82 -5.43 15.04 -2.08
CA LEU A 82 -4.85 14.76 -3.40
C LEU A 82 -5.25 15.81 -4.44
N VAL A 83 -6.55 16.09 -4.56
CA VAL A 83 -7.05 17.09 -5.52
C VAL A 83 -6.54 18.48 -5.20
N GLY A 84 -6.50 18.83 -3.91
CA GLY A 84 -6.00 20.14 -3.42
C GLY A 84 -4.48 20.26 -3.40
N GLY A 85 -3.71 19.17 -3.56
CA GLY A 85 -2.25 19.16 -3.58
C GLY A 85 -1.59 19.09 -2.19
N SER A 86 -2.34 18.98 -1.10
CA SER A 86 -1.80 18.76 0.26
C SER A 86 -1.15 17.39 0.40
N PHE A 87 -1.65 16.39 -0.34
CA PHE A 87 -1.03 15.09 -0.53
C PHE A 87 -0.56 14.95 -1.97
N GLN A 88 0.67 14.48 -2.17
CA GLN A 88 1.19 14.14 -3.49
C GLN A 88 0.76 12.74 -3.89
N PHE A 89 0.64 11.84 -2.90
CA PHE A 89 0.22 10.46 -3.13
C PHE A 89 -0.77 9.95 -2.08
N SER A 90 -1.54 8.93 -2.45
CA SER A 90 -2.37 8.15 -1.52
C SER A 90 -2.19 6.65 -1.80
N GLN A 91 -2.19 5.85 -0.72
CA GLN A 91 -2.12 4.39 -0.85
C GLN A 91 -3.47 3.73 -1.22
N ILE A 92 -4.59 4.44 -1.12
CA ILE A 92 -5.94 3.86 -1.14
C ILE A 92 -6.47 3.79 -2.58
N LEU A 93 -6.37 2.62 -3.22
CA LEU A 93 -6.78 2.43 -4.61
C LEU A 93 -8.28 2.43 -4.84
N GLY A 94 -9.06 1.71 -4.02
CA GLY A 94 -10.49 1.58 -4.24
C GLY A 94 -11.23 2.92 -4.23
N GLN A 95 -10.89 3.80 -3.27
CA GLN A 95 -11.47 5.14 -3.19
C GLN A 95 -10.93 6.05 -4.30
N GLY A 96 -9.64 5.91 -4.65
CA GLY A 96 -9.03 6.62 -5.77
C GLY A 96 -9.73 6.27 -7.08
N ALA A 97 -9.93 4.99 -7.38
CA ALA A 97 -10.67 4.54 -8.55
C ALA A 97 -12.10 5.07 -8.55
N GLY A 98 -12.82 5.00 -7.42
CA GLY A 98 -14.16 5.55 -7.29
C GLY A 98 -14.23 7.06 -7.53
N ALA A 99 -13.22 7.81 -7.09
CA ALA A 99 -13.11 9.25 -7.33
C ALA A 99 -12.85 9.56 -8.82
N ILE A 100 -11.97 8.81 -9.48
CA ILE A 100 -11.69 8.92 -10.91
C ILE A 100 -12.97 8.64 -11.73
N LEU A 101 -13.68 7.59 -11.38
CA LEU A 101 -14.93 7.24 -12.06
C LEU A 101 -16.01 8.33 -11.91
N ARG A 102 -15.96 9.14 -10.84
CA ARG A 102 -16.80 10.34 -10.66
C ARG A 102 -16.25 11.59 -11.35
N GLY A 103 -15.14 11.48 -12.08
CA GLY A 103 -14.56 12.57 -12.86
C GLY A 103 -13.49 13.38 -12.15
N LEU A 104 -12.98 12.94 -10.99
CA LEU A 104 -11.86 13.63 -10.35
C LEU A 104 -10.55 13.33 -11.11
N PRO A 105 -9.67 14.34 -11.30
CA PRO A 105 -8.45 14.22 -12.10
C PRO A 105 -7.33 13.51 -11.31
N LEU A 106 -7.47 12.22 -11.11
CA LEU A 106 -6.53 11.35 -10.41
C LEU A 106 -6.08 10.21 -11.32
N LYS A 107 -4.92 9.62 -11.02
CA LYS A 107 -4.36 8.44 -11.69
C LYS A 107 -3.80 7.43 -10.70
N ILE A 108 -3.97 6.15 -10.99
CA ILE A 108 -3.33 5.04 -10.31
C ILE A 108 -2.04 4.72 -11.07
N LEU A 109 -0.89 4.87 -10.39
CA LEU A 109 0.43 4.71 -10.99
C LEU A 109 1.12 3.39 -10.63
N MET A 110 0.74 2.77 -9.53
CA MET A 110 1.29 1.49 -9.06
C MET A 110 0.24 0.72 -8.27
N VAL A 111 0.28 -0.61 -8.36
CA VAL A 111 -0.62 -1.52 -7.64
C VAL A 111 0.21 -2.51 -6.85
N PHE A 112 -0.06 -2.66 -5.55
CA PHE A 112 0.70 -3.58 -4.68
C PHE A 112 0.13 -4.98 -4.68
N ASP A 113 -1.20 -5.11 -4.70
CA ASP A 113 -1.88 -6.39 -4.62
C ASP A 113 -2.85 -6.60 -5.77
N THR A 114 -2.99 -7.85 -6.20
CA THR A 114 -3.90 -8.29 -7.24
C THR A 114 -5.05 -9.12 -6.68
N ARG A 115 -5.01 -9.39 -5.36
CA ARG A 115 -5.96 -10.24 -4.66
C ARG A 115 -6.25 -9.67 -3.27
N PRO A 116 -7.46 -9.92 -2.70
CA PRO A 116 -7.81 -9.38 -1.39
C PRO A 116 -7.15 -10.14 -0.26
N LEU A 117 -6.67 -9.43 0.75
CA LEU A 117 -6.10 -9.99 1.98
C LEU A 117 -7.17 -10.08 3.06
N ASN A 118 -8.21 -10.88 2.79
CA ASN A 118 -9.38 -11.08 3.63
C ASN A 118 -9.67 -12.57 3.85
N TRP A 119 -10.22 -12.91 5.01
CA TRP A 119 -10.55 -14.27 5.43
C TRP A 119 -11.95 -14.35 5.99
N LEU A 120 -12.69 -15.42 5.63
CA LEU A 120 -13.93 -15.79 6.29
C LEU A 120 -13.61 -16.64 7.52
N TYR A 121 -14.00 -16.15 8.69
CA TYR A 121 -13.89 -16.84 9.96
C TYR A 121 -15.27 -17.17 10.50
N ALA A 122 -15.39 -18.32 11.17
CA ALA A 122 -16.66 -18.76 11.74
C ALA A 122 -16.52 -19.21 13.21
N ALA A 123 -17.65 -19.28 13.88
CA ALA A 123 -17.79 -19.79 15.23
C ALA A 123 -17.20 -21.20 15.37
N LYS A 124 -16.77 -21.56 16.60
CA LYS A 124 -16.02 -22.80 16.86
C LYS A 124 -16.73 -24.10 16.43
N HIS A 125 -18.07 -24.08 16.41
CA HIS A 125 -18.88 -25.25 16.01
C HIS A 125 -19.02 -25.39 14.49
N ILE A 126 -18.72 -24.35 13.70
CA ILE A 126 -18.74 -24.36 12.24
C ILE A 126 -17.34 -24.70 11.74
N LYS A 127 -17.18 -25.82 11.06
CA LYS A 127 -15.88 -26.36 10.66
C LYS A 127 -15.61 -26.25 9.17
N THR A 128 -16.65 -26.21 8.36
CA THR A 128 -16.58 -26.18 6.90
C THR A 128 -17.45 -25.06 6.34
N LEU A 129 -17.22 -24.67 5.09
CA LEU A 129 -18.11 -23.73 4.39
C LEU A 129 -19.55 -24.27 4.27
N GLN A 130 -19.73 -25.58 4.14
CA GLN A 130 -21.05 -26.19 3.99
C GLN A 130 -21.88 -26.09 5.28
N ASP A 131 -21.23 -26.01 6.45
CA ASP A 131 -21.93 -25.81 7.74
C ASP A 131 -22.59 -24.41 7.85
N LEU A 132 -22.26 -23.51 6.92
CA LEU A 132 -22.93 -22.19 6.83
C LEU A 132 -24.31 -22.25 6.19
N LYS A 133 -24.64 -23.33 5.48
CA LYS A 133 -25.99 -23.49 4.90
C LYS A 133 -27.05 -23.63 5.98
N GLY A 134 -28.31 -23.39 5.60
CA GLY A 134 -29.43 -23.42 6.53
C GLY A 134 -29.68 -22.10 7.26
N GLY A 135 -29.32 -20.96 6.63
CA GLY A 135 -29.64 -19.64 7.14
C GLY A 135 -28.65 -19.08 8.16
N LYS A 136 -27.41 -19.61 8.21
CA LYS A 136 -26.36 -19.06 9.08
C LYS A 136 -26.05 -17.60 8.74
N GLN A 137 -25.76 -16.82 9.77
CA GLN A 137 -25.56 -15.38 9.63
C GLN A 137 -24.09 -15.06 9.40
N ILE A 138 -23.77 -14.40 8.29
CA ILE A 138 -22.42 -13.94 7.95
C ILE A 138 -22.38 -12.41 8.02
N ALA A 139 -21.56 -11.86 8.91
CA ALA A 139 -21.34 -10.42 8.95
C ALA A 139 -20.39 -9.98 7.83
N VAL A 140 -20.82 -8.96 7.09
CA VAL A 140 -20.05 -8.29 6.04
C VAL A 140 -19.97 -6.79 6.34
N SER A 141 -19.29 -6.02 5.49
CA SER A 141 -19.34 -4.56 5.53
C SER A 141 -20.74 -4.05 5.11
N SER A 142 -20.90 -2.74 4.97
CA SER A 142 -22.14 -2.17 4.42
C SER A 142 -22.49 -2.83 3.08
N PHE A 143 -23.77 -3.08 2.85
CA PHE A 143 -24.25 -3.70 1.61
C PHE A 143 -23.83 -2.88 0.38
N GLY A 144 -23.31 -3.57 -0.65
CA GLY A 144 -22.73 -2.96 -1.83
C GLY A 144 -21.28 -2.49 -1.68
N ALA A 145 -20.70 -2.51 -0.46
CA ALA A 145 -19.27 -2.25 -0.27
C ALA A 145 -18.41 -3.48 -0.61
N ALA A 146 -17.08 -3.31 -0.65
CA ALA A 146 -16.15 -4.29 -1.17
C ALA A 146 -16.30 -5.69 -0.52
N ILE A 147 -16.35 -5.78 0.81
CA ILE A 147 -16.47 -7.08 1.51
C ILE A 147 -17.79 -7.78 1.19
N ASP A 148 -18.92 -7.06 1.17
CA ASP A 148 -20.21 -7.64 0.81
C ASP A 148 -20.19 -8.18 -0.63
N GLN A 149 -19.69 -7.39 -1.57
CA GLN A 149 -19.63 -7.81 -2.98
C GLN A 149 -18.68 -8.99 -3.19
N MET A 150 -17.48 -8.97 -2.58
CA MET A 150 -16.54 -10.09 -2.63
C MET A 150 -17.14 -11.37 -2.04
N THR A 151 -17.85 -11.25 -0.91
CA THR A 151 -18.51 -12.40 -0.28
C THR A 151 -19.59 -12.99 -1.20
N ARG A 152 -20.42 -12.14 -1.82
CA ARG A 152 -21.44 -12.58 -2.78
C ARG A 152 -20.87 -13.17 -4.06
N GLU A 153 -19.70 -12.72 -4.51
CA GLU A 153 -19.00 -13.32 -5.67
C GLU A 153 -18.37 -14.66 -5.31
N LEU A 154 -17.89 -14.80 -4.07
CA LEU A 154 -17.10 -15.95 -3.65
C LEU A 154 -17.92 -17.16 -3.21
N LEU A 155 -18.99 -16.96 -2.43
CA LEU A 155 -19.83 -18.04 -1.91
C LEU A 155 -20.37 -19.00 -2.99
N PRO A 156 -20.85 -18.53 -4.16
CA PRO A 156 -21.30 -19.40 -5.25
C PRO A 156 -20.19 -20.31 -5.82
N LYS A 157 -18.93 -19.85 -5.84
CA LYS A 157 -17.80 -20.67 -6.29
C LYS A 157 -17.56 -21.89 -5.39
N HIS A 158 -18.06 -21.82 -4.15
CA HIS A 158 -18.01 -22.89 -3.15
C HIS A 158 -19.36 -23.58 -2.93
N GLY A 159 -20.32 -23.40 -3.87
CA GLY A 159 -21.61 -24.06 -3.84
C GLY A 159 -22.58 -23.52 -2.77
N ILE A 160 -22.43 -22.28 -2.33
CA ILE A 160 -23.31 -21.60 -1.37
C ILE A 160 -24.03 -20.46 -2.09
N ASP A 161 -25.36 -20.50 -2.14
CA ASP A 161 -26.17 -19.40 -2.66
C ASP A 161 -26.29 -18.30 -1.58
N PRO A 162 -25.73 -17.10 -1.82
CA PRO A 162 -25.75 -16.02 -0.82
C PRO A 162 -27.13 -15.43 -0.56
N GLN A 163 -28.14 -15.82 -1.34
CA GLN A 163 -29.54 -15.37 -1.16
C GLN A 163 -30.42 -16.41 -0.49
N LYS A 164 -30.07 -17.70 -0.57
CA LYS A 164 -30.89 -18.80 -0.08
C LYS A 164 -30.28 -19.55 1.08
N ASP A 165 -28.95 -19.80 1.02
CA ASP A 165 -28.28 -20.68 1.96
C ASP A 165 -27.82 -19.97 3.23
N VAL A 166 -27.61 -18.65 3.19
CA VAL A 166 -27.05 -17.83 4.29
C VAL A 166 -27.79 -16.50 4.43
N VAL A 167 -27.61 -15.85 5.58
CA VAL A 167 -28.13 -14.49 5.83
C VAL A 167 -26.95 -13.55 5.96
N LEU A 168 -26.76 -12.64 5.01
CA LEU A 168 -25.74 -11.59 5.14
C LEU A 168 -26.21 -10.46 6.04
N ARG A 169 -25.35 -10.02 6.97
CA ARG A 169 -25.60 -8.93 7.92
C ARG A 169 -24.58 -7.82 7.71
N ALA A 170 -25.06 -6.61 7.44
CA ALA A 170 -24.20 -5.43 7.39
C ALA A 170 -23.85 -4.97 8.80
N ILE A 171 -22.57 -5.07 9.18
CA ILE A 171 -22.06 -4.64 10.50
C ILE A 171 -20.78 -3.83 10.30
N GLU A 172 -20.78 -2.57 10.76
CA GLU A 172 -19.63 -1.65 10.72
C GLU A 172 -19.46 -0.96 12.07
N PRO A 173 -18.23 -0.56 12.42
CA PRO A 173 -16.95 -0.89 11.77
C PRO A 173 -16.47 -2.33 12.08
N THR A 174 -15.31 -2.73 11.54
CA THR A 174 -14.76 -4.10 11.70
C THR A 174 -14.71 -4.61 13.15
N PRO A 175 -14.35 -3.81 14.18
CA PRO A 175 -14.39 -4.28 15.57
C PRO A 175 -15.77 -4.79 16.03
N ASN A 176 -16.84 -4.21 15.50
CA ASN A 176 -18.21 -4.67 15.81
C ASN A 176 -18.49 -6.05 15.20
N ARG A 177 -17.91 -6.37 14.03
CA ARG A 177 -18.01 -7.71 13.44
C ARG A 177 -17.31 -8.75 14.29
N LEU A 178 -16.12 -8.42 14.83
CA LEU A 178 -15.42 -9.30 15.78
C LEU A 178 -16.26 -9.51 17.05
N ALA A 179 -16.79 -8.45 17.62
CA ALA A 179 -17.66 -8.55 18.81
C ALA A 179 -18.91 -9.40 18.51
N ALA A 180 -19.55 -9.22 17.37
CA ALA A 180 -20.71 -10.01 16.97
C ALA A 180 -20.41 -11.51 16.85
N LEU A 181 -19.23 -11.87 16.29
CA LEU A 181 -18.78 -13.26 16.24
C LEU A 181 -18.46 -13.79 17.65
N MET A 182 -17.79 -13.02 18.50
CA MET A 182 -17.45 -13.40 19.87
C MET A 182 -18.68 -13.67 20.76
N THR A 183 -19.75 -12.90 20.58
CA THR A 183 -21.00 -13.02 21.32
C THR A 183 -21.97 -14.03 20.71
N GLY A 184 -21.67 -14.59 19.53
CA GLY A 184 -22.57 -15.49 18.81
C GLY A 184 -23.76 -14.79 18.14
N ALA A 185 -23.72 -13.44 18.01
CA ALA A 185 -24.74 -12.69 17.28
C ALA A 185 -24.68 -12.94 15.76
N VAL A 186 -23.54 -13.42 15.27
CA VAL A 186 -23.37 -13.96 13.90
C VAL A 186 -22.56 -15.26 13.97
N ASP A 187 -22.78 -16.12 12.97
CA ASP A 187 -22.09 -17.42 12.86
C ASP A 187 -20.71 -17.30 12.20
N ALA A 188 -20.54 -16.31 11.33
CA ALA A 188 -19.30 -16.07 10.61
C ALA A 188 -19.11 -14.57 10.28
N THR A 189 -17.88 -14.21 9.98
CA THR A 189 -17.56 -12.85 9.51
C THR A 189 -16.27 -12.79 8.70
N VAL A 190 -16.10 -11.71 7.93
CA VAL A 190 -14.90 -11.46 7.13
C VAL A 190 -13.95 -10.53 7.87
N PHE A 191 -12.72 -10.98 8.03
CA PHE A 191 -11.64 -10.24 8.68
C PHE A 191 -10.51 -9.83 7.73
N ASN A 192 -9.85 -8.74 8.08
CA ASN A 192 -8.53 -8.36 7.55
C ASN A 192 -7.42 -9.09 8.34
N GLN A 193 -6.16 -8.81 7.98
CA GLN A 193 -5.01 -9.46 8.62
C GLN A 193 -4.91 -9.25 10.14
N SER A 194 -5.24 -8.06 10.64
CA SER A 194 -5.13 -7.76 12.09
C SER A 194 -6.20 -8.50 12.90
N ASP A 195 -7.45 -8.46 12.43
CA ASP A 195 -8.58 -9.10 13.11
C ASP A 195 -8.52 -10.62 13.01
N ARG A 196 -7.98 -11.15 11.89
CA ARG A 196 -7.68 -12.59 11.71
C ARG A 196 -6.82 -13.14 12.85
N LEU A 197 -5.75 -12.43 13.24
CA LEU A 197 -4.89 -12.88 14.33
C LEU A 197 -5.63 -12.95 15.66
N ILE A 198 -6.52 -11.99 15.92
CA ILE A 198 -7.36 -12.01 17.13
C ILE A 198 -8.34 -13.18 17.07
N ALA A 199 -9.00 -13.39 15.94
CA ALA A 199 -9.94 -14.49 15.74
C ALA A 199 -9.26 -15.87 15.95
N LYS A 200 -8.07 -16.05 15.38
CA LYS A 200 -7.27 -17.26 15.55
C LYS A 200 -6.91 -17.52 17.02
N LYS A 201 -6.48 -16.48 17.77
CA LYS A 201 -6.19 -16.59 19.22
C LYS A 201 -7.41 -16.95 20.06
N ASN A 202 -8.60 -16.56 19.63
CA ASN A 202 -9.86 -16.91 20.30
C ASN A 202 -10.43 -18.29 19.86
N GLY A 203 -9.72 -19.01 18.99
CA GLY A 203 -10.09 -20.35 18.55
C GLY A 203 -11.26 -20.41 17.57
N PHE A 204 -11.52 -19.32 16.84
CA PHE A 204 -12.44 -19.31 15.70
C PHE A 204 -11.83 -20.03 14.50
N ASN A 205 -12.67 -20.63 13.65
CA ASN A 205 -12.20 -21.40 12.51
C ASN A 205 -12.06 -20.52 11.27
N GLU A 206 -10.91 -20.56 10.62
CA GLU A 206 -10.70 -20.01 9.29
C GLU A 206 -11.32 -20.96 8.27
N LEU A 207 -12.32 -20.50 7.52
CA LEU A 207 -13.02 -21.30 6.52
C LEU A 207 -12.52 -21.04 5.11
N LEU A 208 -12.09 -19.80 4.81
CA LEU A 208 -11.76 -19.42 3.45
C LEU A 208 -10.83 -18.20 3.43
N PHE A 209 -9.79 -18.27 2.62
CA PHE A 209 -8.98 -17.11 2.24
C PHE A 209 -9.46 -16.55 0.90
N TYR A 210 -9.95 -15.32 0.88
CA TYR A 210 -10.52 -14.69 -0.31
C TYR A 210 -9.51 -14.52 -1.43
N GLY A 211 -8.23 -14.34 -1.07
CA GLY A 211 -7.15 -14.18 -2.05
C GLY A 211 -6.82 -15.45 -2.85
N ASP A 212 -7.32 -16.64 -2.49
CA ASP A 212 -7.11 -17.81 -3.30
C ASP A 212 -8.01 -17.83 -4.55
N ASP A 213 -9.24 -17.28 -4.44
CA ASP A 213 -10.27 -17.43 -5.48
C ASP A 213 -10.73 -16.10 -6.12
N LEU A 214 -10.29 -14.95 -5.59
CA LEU A 214 -10.67 -13.64 -6.11
C LEU A 214 -9.46 -12.84 -6.57
N GLU A 215 -9.66 -12.11 -7.65
CA GLU A 215 -8.80 -11.00 -8.06
C GLU A 215 -9.44 -9.68 -7.65
N PHE A 216 -8.71 -8.88 -6.89
CA PHE A 216 -9.18 -7.59 -6.40
C PHE A 216 -8.01 -6.72 -5.98
N VAL A 217 -7.99 -5.44 -6.34
CA VAL A 217 -6.92 -4.52 -5.98
C VAL A 217 -7.32 -3.64 -4.81
N THR A 218 -6.44 -3.48 -3.82
CA THR A 218 -6.75 -2.73 -2.60
C THR A 218 -5.80 -1.57 -2.34
N ALA A 219 -4.52 -1.71 -2.65
CA ALA A 219 -3.50 -0.73 -2.31
C ALA A 219 -2.46 -0.52 -3.43
N GLY A 220 -1.85 0.66 -3.41
CA GLY A 220 -0.82 1.07 -4.37
C GLY A 220 -0.52 2.56 -4.26
N ALA A 221 -0.22 3.22 -5.36
CA ALA A 221 0.03 4.65 -5.43
C ALA A 221 -0.97 5.36 -6.36
N VAL A 222 -1.73 6.28 -5.78
CA VAL A 222 -2.64 7.20 -6.47
C VAL A 222 -2.07 8.60 -6.38
N THR A 223 -2.16 9.38 -7.45
CA THR A 223 -1.76 10.79 -7.48
C THR A 223 -2.75 11.63 -8.27
N ALA A 224 -2.69 12.96 -8.12
CA ALA A 224 -3.45 13.88 -8.97
C ALA A 224 -2.77 14.06 -10.33
N GLU A 225 -3.55 14.18 -11.42
CA GLU A 225 -3.02 14.47 -12.76
C GLU A 225 -2.18 15.76 -12.77
N LYS A 226 -2.58 16.76 -11.97
CA LYS A 226 -1.82 17.99 -11.78
C LYS A 226 -0.43 17.72 -11.20
N THR A 227 -0.31 16.86 -10.20
CA THR A 227 0.98 16.49 -9.59
C THR A 227 1.86 15.77 -10.61
N LEU A 228 1.29 14.85 -11.37
CA LEU A 228 1.99 14.12 -12.44
C LEU A 228 2.51 15.08 -13.53
N ALA A 229 1.71 16.04 -13.94
CA ALA A 229 2.07 17.01 -14.99
C ALA A 229 3.10 18.06 -14.53
N GLN A 230 2.96 18.57 -13.30
CA GLN A 230 3.82 19.64 -12.79
C GLN A 230 5.14 19.15 -12.19
N ASN A 231 5.18 17.93 -11.66
CA ASN A 231 6.34 17.38 -10.95
C ASN A 231 6.68 15.94 -11.40
N PRO A 232 6.82 15.66 -12.72
CA PRO A 232 7.02 14.30 -13.23
C PRO A 232 8.30 13.65 -12.69
N ASP A 233 9.36 14.42 -12.45
CA ASP A 233 10.61 13.93 -11.87
C ASP A 233 10.43 13.47 -10.42
N MET A 234 9.77 14.27 -9.58
CA MET A 234 9.44 13.88 -8.19
C MET A 234 8.57 12.62 -8.17
N VAL A 235 7.57 12.52 -9.06
CA VAL A 235 6.74 11.31 -9.17
C VAL A 235 7.58 10.10 -9.57
N ARG A 236 8.50 10.24 -10.53
CA ARG A 236 9.41 9.17 -10.96
C ARG A 236 10.30 8.70 -9.80
N ARG A 237 10.93 9.61 -9.06
CA ARG A 237 11.79 9.31 -7.91
C ARG A 237 10.99 8.61 -6.79
N PHE A 238 9.78 9.09 -6.48
CA PHE A 238 8.88 8.45 -5.52
C PHE A 238 8.52 7.01 -5.94
N LEU A 239 8.14 6.81 -7.19
CA LEU A 239 7.80 5.47 -7.71
C LEU A 239 9.01 4.55 -7.73
N ARG A 240 10.23 5.06 -8.08
CA ARG A 240 11.46 4.27 -8.05
C ARG A 240 11.77 3.80 -6.63
N ALA A 241 11.74 4.68 -5.64
CA ALA A 241 11.95 4.32 -4.23
C ALA A 241 10.91 3.29 -3.77
N THR A 242 9.63 3.52 -4.09
CA THR A 242 8.53 2.62 -3.73
C THR A 242 8.69 1.24 -4.38
N LEU A 243 9.05 1.18 -5.66
CA LEU A 243 9.28 -0.07 -6.38
C LEU A 243 10.48 -0.84 -5.82
N ARG A 244 11.58 -0.15 -5.49
CA ARG A 244 12.74 -0.77 -4.82
C ARG A 244 12.34 -1.39 -3.48
N GLY A 245 11.57 -0.67 -2.67
CA GLY A 245 11.04 -1.18 -1.40
C GLY A 245 10.10 -2.36 -1.59
N PHE A 246 9.25 -2.32 -2.61
CA PHE A 246 8.33 -3.39 -2.98
C PHE A 246 9.08 -4.67 -3.38
N LEU A 247 10.08 -4.57 -4.25
CA LEU A 247 10.90 -5.70 -4.68
C LEU A 247 11.77 -6.23 -3.54
N TRP A 248 12.35 -5.35 -2.73
CA TRP A 248 13.11 -5.74 -1.53
C TRP A 248 12.22 -6.50 -0.53
N LEU A 249 11.03 -6.01 -0.23
CA LEU A 249 10.09 -6.68 0.69
C LEU A 249 9.77 -8.10 0.20
N LYS A 250 9.56 -8.28 -1.09
CA LYS A 250 9.29 -9.60 -1.68
C LYS A 250 10.47 -10.57 -1.58
N ALA A 251 11.69 -10.07 -1.66
CA ALA A 251 12.90 -10.89 -1.73
C ALA A 251 13.60 -11.12 -0.36
N SER A 252 13.20 -10.40 0.69
CA SER A 252 13.99 -10.30 1.93
C SER A 252 13.24 -10.78 3.17
N GLU A 253 12.70 -12.01 3.14
CA GLU A 253 11.93 -12.59 4.26
C GLU A 253 12.63 -12.43 5.61
N LYS A 254 13.94 -12.76 5.69
CA LYS A 254 14.73 -12.70 6.92
C LYS A 254 14.80 -11.30 7.54
N GLU A 255 14.76 -10.24 6.72
CA GLU A 255 14.75 -8.86 7.20
C GLU A 255 13.34 -8.35 7.48
N VAL A 256 12.35 -8.79 6.71
CA VAL A 256 10.98 -8.26 6.73
C VAL A 256 10.16 -8.87 7.84
N VAL A 257 10.29 -10.19 8.10
CA VAL A 257 9.51 -10.87 9.15
C VAL A 257 9.73 -10.26 10.53
N PRO A 258 10.96 -10.00 11.01
CA PRO A 258 11.15 -9.34 12.30
C PRO A 258 10.59 -7.90 12.33
N ARG A 259 10.59 -7.19 11.20
CA ARG A 259 9.99 -5.85 11.10
C ARG A 259 8.47 -5.90 11.21
N PHE A 260 7.82 -6.90 10.59
CA PHE A 260 6.39 -7.14 10.79
C PHE A 260 6.08 -7.49 12.25
N ALA A 261 6.86 -8.39 12.86
CA ALA A 261 6.69 -8.76 14.26
C ALA A 261 6.72 -7.53 15.19
N ALA A 262 7.74 -6.69 15.04
CA ALA A 262 7.88 -5.46 15.83
C ALA A 262 6.76 -4.45 15.55
N ALA A 263 6.44 -4.20 14.29
CA ALA A 263 5.44 -3.20 13.91
C ALA A 263 4.01 -3.58 14.32
N MET A 264 3.67 -4.87 14.24
CA MET A 264 2.34 -5.40 14.54
C MET A 264 2.22 -5.91 15.99
N LYS A 265 3.33 -5.96 16.75
CA LYS A 265 3.41 -6.49 18.13
C LYS A 265 2.92 -7.95 18.20
N ILE A 266 3.43 -8.78 17.31
CA ILE A 266 3.11 -10.20 17.17
C ILE A 266 4.40 -11.04 17.23
N THR A 267 4.27 -12.35 17.36
CA THR A 267 5.42 -13.28 17.33
C THR A 267 6.02 -13.39 15.93
N ASP A 268 7.28 -13.83 15.83
CA ASP A 268 7.94 -14.06 14.53
C ASP A 268 7.19 -15.10 13.68
N SER A 269 6.61 -16.13 14.32
CA SER A 269 5.79 -17.14 13.63
C SER A 269 4.53 -16.52 13.01
N GLU A 270 3.82 -15.67 13.76
CA GLU A 270 2.65 -14.94 13.24
C GLU A 270 3.06 -13.96 12.14
N ALA A 271 4.21 -13.30 12.29
CA ALA A 271 4.75 -12.39 11.27
C ALA A 271 5.15 -13.12 9.99
N ALA A 272 5.69 -14.33 10.09
CA ALA A 272 5.98 -15.17 8.93
C ALA A 272 4.68 -15.58 8.20
N ASP A 273 3.60 -15.89 8.91
CA ASP A 273 2.27 -16.15 8.31
C ASP A 273 1.73 -14.89 7.59
N VAL A 274 1.89 -13.70 8.21
CA VAL A 274 1.52 -12.41 7.59
C VAL A 274 2.30 -12.20 6.30
N TYR A 275 3.61 -12.39 6.34
CA TYR A 275 4.50 -12.23 5.19
C TYR A 275 4.12 -13.16 4.04
N LYS A 276 3.96 -14.45 4.31
CA LYS A 276 3.55 -15.45 3.31
C LYS A 276 2.20 -15.11 2.68
N SER A 277 1.23 -14.70 3.50
CA SER A 277 -0.08 -14.29 3.01
C SER A 277 0.00 -13.04 2.13
N ALA A 278 0.82 -12.05 2.53
CA ALA A 278 1.04 -10.85 1.74
C ALA A 278 1.68 -11.18 0.38
N LEU A 279 2.72 -12.04 0.35
CA LEU A 279 3.37 -12.44 -0.90
C LEU A 279 2.41 -13.11 -1.90
N LYS A 280 1.45 -13.92 -1.42
CA LYS A 280 0.45 -14.59 -2.29
C LYS A 280 -0.42 -13.59 -3.07
N VAL A 281 -0.65 -12.42 -2.51
CA VAL A 281 -1.56 -11.42 -3.09
C VAL A 281 -0.85 -10.29 -3.81
N MET A 282 0.46 -10.12 -3.61
CA MET A 282 1.24 -9.05 -4.22
C MET A 282 1.33 -9.20 -5.74
N SER A 283 1.29 -8.07 -6.44
CA SER A 283 1.57 -8.01 -7.88
C SER A 283 3.02 -8.43 -8.17
N SER A 284 3.30 -8.79 -9.41
CA SER A 284 4.66 -9.17 -9.81
C SER A 284 5.63 -7.99 -9.82
N ASP A 285 5.18 -6.85 -10.35
CA ASP A 285 6.01 -5.71 -10.74
C ASP A 285 5.38 -4.33 -10.45
N GLY A 286 4.32 -4.28 -9.64
CA GLY A 286 3.60 -3.02 -9.36
C GLY A 286 2.56 -2.65 -10.42
N THR A 287 2.29 -3.54 -11.40
CA THR A 287 1.24 -3.35 -12.41
C THR A 287 0.18 -4.46 -12.33
N ILE A 288 -0.89 -4.33 -13.12
CA ILE A 288 -1.91 -5.36 -13.29
C ILE A 288 -2.26 -5.50 -14.78
N PRO A 289 -2.67 -6.70 -15.26
CA PRO A 289 -3.07 -6.92 -16.62
C PRO A 289 -4.34 -6.13 -16.97
N ARG A 290 -4.52 -5.83 -18.27
CA ARG A 290 -5.67 -5.06 -18.76
C ARG A 290 -7.01 -5.68 -18.33
N SER A 291 -7.13 -6.99 -18.39
CA SER A 291 -8.33 -7.71 -17.98
C SER A 291 -8.72 -7.43 -16.51
N LEU A 292 -7.74 -7.36 -15.61
CA LEU A 292 -8.01 -7.02 -14.22
C LEU A 292 -8.34 -5.53 -14.05
N GLN A 293 -7.72 -4.62 -14.83
CA GLN A 293 -8.10 -3.21 -14.83
C GLN A 293 -9.58 -3.04 -15.21
N GLU A 294 -10.01 -3.69 -16.29
CA GLU A 294 -11.40 -3.67 -16.78
C GLU A 294 -12.37 -4.28 -15.75
N LYS A 295 -12.00 -5.41 -15.14
CA LYS A 295 -12.76 -6.04 -14.07
C LYS A 295 -12.97 -5.09 -12.88
N MET A 296 -11.92 -4.39 -12.43
CA MET A 296 -11.99 -3.45 -11.32
C MET A 296 -12.83 -2.22 -11.65
N ILE A 297 -12.72 -1.69 -12.86
CA ILE A 297 -13.55 -0.58 -13.34
C ILE A 297 -15.02 -1.01 -13.38
N ALA A 298 -15.34 -2.16 -13.97
CA ALA A 298 -16.69 -2.68 -14.01
C ALA A 298 -17.27 -2.91 -12.61
N PHE A 299 -16.48 -3.44 -11.67
CA PHE A 299 -16.86 -3.61 -10.28
C PHE A 299 -17.23 -2.26 -9.64
N GLN A 300 -16.37 -1.25 -9.75
CA GLN A 300 -16.58 0.07 -9.18
C GLN A 300 -17.76 0.80 -9.85
N ARG A 301 -17.91 0.69 -11.17
CA ARG A 301 -19.06 1.27 -11.88
C ARG A 301 -20.37 0.73 -11.36
N ARG A 302 -20.49 -0.60 -11.18
CA ARG A 302 -21.70 -1.21 -10.59
C ARG A 302 -21.98 -0.69 -9.19
N ALA A 303 -20.94 -0.66 -8.33
CA ALA A 303 -21.07 -0.18 -6.95
C ALA A 303 -21.54 1.28 -6.87
N LEU A 304 -21.07 2.12 -7.79
CA LEU A 304 -21.32 3.56 -7.84
C LEU A 304 -22.51 3.94 -8.74
N LYS A 305 -23.14 2.96 -9.42
CA LYS A 305 -24.22 3.16 -10.40
C LYS A 305 -23.82 4.12 -11.53
N ILE A 306 -22.58 3.95 -12.04
CA ILE A 306 -22.04 4.74 -13.15
C ILE A 306 -22.29 3.98 -14.45
N GLU A 307 -23.09 4.53 -15.35
CA GLU A 307 -23.48 3.91 -16.61
C GLU A 307 -22.42 4.13 -17.71
N ARG A 308 -21.77 5.31 -17.72
CA ARG A 308 -20.77 5.63 -18.75
C ARG A 308 -19.63 4.62 -18.79
N GLU A 309 -19.17 4.32 -20.01
CA GLU A 309 -17.96 3.52 -20.19
C GLU A 309 -16.70 4.31 -19.78
N VAL A 310 -15.74 3.61 -19.18
CA VAL A 310 -14.48 4.18 -18.73
C VAL A 310 -13.35 3.27 -19.18
N ALA A 311 -12.49 3.77 -20.05
CA ALA A 311 -11.33 3.04 -20.51
C ALA A 311 -10.28 2.91 -19.39
N PRO A 312 -9.52 1.80 -19.32
CA PRO A 312 -8.47 1.59 -18.33
C PRO A 312 -7.46 2.74 -18.23
N GLU A 313 -7.10 3.35 -19.35
CA GLU A 313 -6.15 4.46 -19.43
C GLU A 313 -6.64 5.75 -18.75
N GLN A 314 -7.94 5.88 -18.54
CA GLN A 314 -8.51 6.98 -17.76
C GLN A 314 -8.26 6.81 -16.25
N VAL A 315 -8.06 5.57 -15.80
CA VAL A 315 -7.88 5.21 -14.38
C VAL A 315 -6.42 4.91 -14.06
N TYR A 316 -5.75 4.13 -14.90
CA TYR A 316 -4.41 3.60 -14.68
C TYR A 316 -3.41 4.21 -15.65
N ASP A 317 -2.22 4.60 -15.15
CA ASP A 317 -1.06 4.96 -15.94
C ASP A 317 0.16 4.21 -15.40
N PHE A 318 0.50 3.11 -16.05
CA PHE A 318 1.64 2.27 -15.68
C PHE A 318 2.90 2.52 -16.53
N ALA A 319 2.92 3.54 -17.39
CA ALA A 319 4.06 3.79 -18.27
C ALA A 319 5.35 3.97 -17.48
N MET A 320 5.31 4.82 -16.46
CA MET A 320 6.48 5.13 -15.63
C MET A 320 6.96 3.92 -14.81
N ILE A 321 6.04 3.15 -14.21
CA ILE A 321 6.41 1.98 -13.41
C ILE A 321 6.99 0.85 -14.28
N ARG A 322 6.52 0.68 -15.52
CA ARG A 322 7.10 -0.27 -16.49
C ARG A 322 8.52 0.12 -16.85
N ALA A 323 8.75 1.40 -17.20
CA ALA A 323 10.09 1.90 -17.49
C ALA A 323 11.07 1.73 -16.30
N LEU A 324 10.59 1.94 -15.08
CA LEU A 324 11.39 1.73 -13.86
C LEU A 324 11.70 0.24 -13.62
N ASN A 325 10.79 -0.67 -13.91
CA ASN A 325 11.06 -2.12 -13.86
C ASN A 325 12.16 -2.51 -14.83
N ASP A 326 12.10 -2.01 -16.08
CA ASP A 326 13.13 -2.28 -17.09
C ASP A 326 14.49 -1.73 -16.68
N GLU A 327 14.51 -0.53 -16.08
CA GLU A 327 15.73 0.09 -15.54
C GLU A 327 16.36 -0.74 -14.41
N LEU A 328 15.54 -1.19 -13.44
CA LEU A 328 16.01 -1.93 -12.27
C LEU A 328 16.43 -3.38 -12.58
N ARG A 329 15.99 -3.94 -13.69
CA ARG A 329 16.39 -5.28 -14.16
C ARG A 329 17.69 -5.30 -14.96
N ARG A 330 18.15 -4.14 -15.45
CA ARG A 330 19.42 -4.07 -16.20
C ARG A 330 20.58 -4.34 -15.24
N PRO A 331 21.50 -5.25 -15.55
CA PRO A 331 22.70 -5.43 -14.75
C PRO A 331 23.50 -4.12 -14.73
N LYS A 332 23.98 -3.74 -13.55
CA LYS A 332 24.88 -2.58 -13.37
C LYS A 332 26.28 -2.90 -13.88
#